data_f4ae5e8b920022344184fe0cfdb5a2a7
#
_entry.id   f4ae5e8b920022344184fe0cfdb5a2a7
#
_cell.length_a   1.000
_cell.length_b   1.000
_cell.length_c   1.000
_cell.angle_alpha   90.00
_cell.angle_beta   90.00
_cell.angle_gamma   90.00
#
_symmetry.space_group_name_H-M   'P 1'
#
loop_
_entity.id
_entity.type
_entity.pdbx_description
1 polymer ?
#
loop_
_entity_poly.entity_id
_entity_poly.type
_entity_poly.pdbx_seq_one_letter_code
_entity_poly.pdbx_strand_id
1 'polypeptide(L)'
;MAKKTLEFDTVVVGGGIAGLQSALDLADQDFKVAIVEKDASIGGKMIRLSKVFPTLDCSSCITTPKMAATAHHENITIFTYCDLQSLQRNGDTIAAAVRQKPRYVDEPKCIGCRQCEYECPVYVSDPDQGGFSARKAICVPFSNAIPQIAVRDMDNCILCGKCEKTCPTQAVDYFQEPEDFVIEARTAILATGFGTISIQDKHQYGEGKIPNVITALQMERLLAPHGPYNRVLRPSDGMEPDSIAYIQCAGSRDKSMGVSYCSRVCCMYAIKQGMLLSGALPLADIAIYYMDIRAFGKGYEEFFQNAMAMGVEFVRGKVATLSEGENGGVVVQYESQEDGGGATQAQHDLVVLSLGLVPDWSPEG
;
A
#
# COMPACT_ATOMS: atom_id res chain seq x y z
N MET A 1 26.09 -25.47 7.69
CA MET A 1 26.99 -24.34 7.40
C MET A 1 26.73 -23.26 8.43
N ALA A 2 27.76 -22.58 8.94
CA ALA A 2 27.57 -21.44 9.85
C ALA A 2 26.81 -20.35 9.08
N LYS A 3 25.72 -19.81 9.67
CA LYS A 3 24.98 -18.68 9.05
C LYS A 3 25.91 -17.47 9.04
N LYS A 4 25.92 -16.74 7.93
CA LYS A 4 26.65 -15.48 7.80
C LYS A 4 26.09 -14.48 8.82
N THR A 5 26.93 -13.91 9.65
CA THR A 5 26.58 -12.89 10.64
C THR A 5 27.12 -11.54 10.19
N LEU A 6 26.26 -10.51 10.26
CA LEU A 6 26.57 -9.12 9.90
C LEU A 6 26.34 -8.24 11.13
N GLU A 7 27.25 -7.30 11.41
CA GLU A 7 27.19 -6.44 12.59
C GLU A 7 26.82 -4.99 12.23
N PHE A 8 25.85 -4.44 12.98
CA PHE A 8 25.37 -3.06 12.84
C PHE A 8 25.10 -2.45 14.21
N ASP A 9 24.96 -1.13 14.30
CA ASP A 9 24.49 -0.49 15.53
C ASP A 9 22.97 -0.63 15.68
N THR A 10 22.23 -0.54 14.57
CA THR A 10 20.77 -0.63 14.56
C THR A 10 20.27 -1.44 13.37
N VAL A 11 19.27 -2.29 13.62
CA VAL A 11 18.46 -2.90 12.55
C VAL A 11 17.10 -2.22 12.47
N VAL A 12 16.71 -1.77 11.29
CA VAL A 12 15.39 -1.19 10.99
C VAL A 12 14.60 -2.20 10.18
N VAL A 13 13.48 -2.64 10.71
CA VAL A 13 12.59 -3.60 10.05
C VAL A 13 11.49 -2.86 9.34
N GLY A 14 11.55 -2.84 8.01
CA GLY A 14 10.66 -2.12 7.11
C GLY A 14 11.29 -0.89 6.46
N GLY A 15 11.33 -0.88 5.12
CA GLY A 15 11.84 0.19 4.28
C GLY A 15 10.78 1.20 3.82
N GLY A 16 9.68 1.35 4.59
CA GLY A 16 8.69 2.40 4.38
C GLY A 16 9.15 3.77 4.90
N ILE A 17 8.32 4.81 4.78
CA ILE A 17 8.69 6.19 5.12
C ILE A 17 9.24 6.36 6.55
N ALA A 18 8.67 5.63 7.53
CA ALA A 18 9.12 5.67 8.91
C ALA A 18 10.51 5.03 9.07
N GLY A 19 10.73 3.87 8.44
CA GLY A 19 12.02 3.19 8.47
C GLY A 19 13.12 3.97 7.76
N LEU A 20 12.81 4.54 6.58
CA LEU A 20 13.75 5.39 5.83
C LEU A 20 14.17 6.61 6.66
N GLN A 21 13.21 7.31 7.27
CA GLN A 21 13.53 8.48 8.07
C GLN A 21 14.36 8.11 9.31
N SER A 22 13.96 7.05 10.03
CA SER A 22 14.71 6.59 11.21
C SER A 22 16.14 6.16 10.87
N ALA A 23 16.32 5.50 9.71
CA ALA A 23 17.62 5.08 9.25
C ALA A 23 18.52 6.29 8.89
N LEU A 24 17.96 7.29 8.20
CA LEU A 24 18.70 8.52 7.86
C LEU A 24 19.09 9.29 9.12
N ASP A 25 18.15 9.50 10.06
CA ASP A 25 18.42 10.25 11.30
C ASP A 25 19.52 9.60 12.16
N LEU A 26 19.62 8.26 12.15
CA LEU A 26 20.68 7.53 12.84
C LEU A 26 22.00 7.56 12.06
N ALA A 27 21.93 7.37 10.77
CA ALA A 27 23.12 7.31 9.91
C ALA A 27 23.83 8.67 9.82
N ASP A 28 23.07 9.78 9.85
CA ASP A 28 23.57 11.15 9.96
C ASP A 28 24.33 11.42 11.29
N GLN A 29 24.17 10.53 12.29
CA GLN A 29 24.89 10.54 13.55
C GLN A 29 25.98 9.46 13.64
N ASP A 30 26.48 9.01 12.48
CA ASP A 30 27.54 8.02 12.32
C ASP A 30 27.22 6.60 12.81
N PHE A 31 25.94 6.26 13.06
CA PHE A 31 25.56 4.89 13.35
C PHE A 31 25.43 4.06 12.08
N LYS A 32 25.93 2.83 12.12
CA LYS A 32 25.74 1.83 11.05
C LYS A 32 24.36 1.20 11.15
N VAL A 33 23.56 1.37 10.10
CA VAL A 33 22.17 0.95 10.06
C VAL A 33 21.92 -0.11 8.98
N ALA A 34 21.29 -1.22 9.37
CA ALA A 34 20.75 -2.20 8.43
C ALA A 34 19.25 -1.98 8.26
N ILE A 35 18.75 -1.86 7.03
CA ILE A 35 17.32 -1.89 6.73
C ILE A 35 16.96 -3.26 6.15
N VAL A 36 15.96 -3.93 6.74
CA VAL A 36 15.40 -5.18 6.25
C VAL A 36 14.01 -4.92 5.70
N GLU A 37 13.82 -5.10 4.37
CA GLU A 37 12.55 -4.84 3.67
C GLU A 37 12.05 -6.11 2.98
N LYS A 38 10.79 -6.46 3.22
CA LYS A 38 10.15 -7.66 2.65
C LYS A 38 9.84 -7.55 1.15
N ASP A 39 9.55 -6.32 0.70
CA ASP A 39 9.28 -6.04 -0.71
C ASP A 39 10.59 -5.95 -1.51
N ALA A 40 10.50 -6.10 -2.81
CA ALA A 40 11.65 -6.06 -3.71
C ALA A 40 12.28 -4.67 -3.85
N SER A 41 11.63 -3.64 -3.31
CA SER A 41 12.09 -2.24 -3.28
C SER A 41 11.69 -1.59 -1.96
N ILE A 42 12.50 -0.65 -1.48
CA ILE A 42 12.10 0.27 -0.41
C ILE A 42 11.04 1.27 -0.91
N GLY A 43 10.41 2.02 0.01
CA GLY A 43 9.37 3.03 -0.26
C GLY A 43 8.03 2.69 0.42
N GLY A 44 7.76 1.42 0.67
CA GLY A 44 6.58 0.92 1.36
C GLY A 44 5.27 1.37 0.70
N LYS A 45 4.22 1.56 1.51
CA LYS A 45 2.90 1.95 0.98
C LYS A 45 2.87 3.40 0.50
N MET A 46 3.70 4.29 1.05
CA MET A 46 3.65 5.71 0.72
C MET A 46 3.97 5.99 -0.76
N ILE A 47 4.86 5.21 -1.37
CA ILE A 47 5.17 5.35 -2.80
C ILE A 47 3.97 5.03 -3.70
N ARG A 48 2.98 4.31 -3.19
CA ARG A 48 1.76 3.89 -3.90
C ARG A 48 0.58 4.82 -3.70
N LEU A 49 0.65 5.78 -2.75
CA LEU A 49 -0.41 6.75 -2.52
C LEU A 49 -0.41 7.83 -3.61
N SER A 50 -1.55 8.50 -3.79
CA SER A 50 -1.69 9.64 -4.68
C SER A 50 -1.07 10.90 -4.07
N LYS A 51 -1.70 11.42 -3.03
CA LYS A 51 -1.27 12.60 -2.28
C LYS A 51 -1.36 12.37 -0.78
N VAL A 52 -0.73 13.22 0.01
CA VAL A 52 -0.83 13.23 1.47
C VAL A 52 -1.78 14.33 1.95
N PHE A 53 -2.32 14.19 3.15
CA PHE A 53 -3.12 15.22 3.80
C PHE A 53 -2.32 15.82 4.99
N PRO A 54 -2.56 17.07 5.39
CA PRO A 54 -3.53 18.03 4.86
C PRO A 54 -2.99 18.89 3.72
N THR A 55 -1.72 18.74 3.32
CA THR A 55 -1.02 19.62 2.38
C THR A 55 -1.33 19.32 0.90
N LEU A 56 -1.88 18.14 0.60
CA LEU A 56 -2.08 17.61 -0.76
C LEU A 56 -0.81 17.50 -1.59
N ASP A 57 0.33 17.36 -0.93
CA ASP A 57 1.61 17.10 -1.61
C ASP A 57 1.62 15.71 -2.24
N CYS A 58 2.38 15.56 -3.32
CA CYS A 58 2.60 14.29 -3.98
C CYS A 58 3.38 13.33 -3.08
N SER A 59 2.81 12.19 -2.75
CA SER A 59 3.43 11.21 -1.86
C SER A 59 4.73 10.63 -2.43
N SER A 60 4.76 10.35 -3.73
CA SER A 60 5.94 9.87 -4.45
C SER A 60 7.05 10.93 -4.46
N CYS A 61 6.71 12.21 -4.62
CA CYS A 61 7.68 13.32 -4.61
C CYS A 61 8.34 13.53 -3.23
N ILE A 62 7.65 13.15 -2.15
CA ILE A 62 8.21 13.18 -0.78
C ILE A 62 9.07 11.93 -0.54
N THR A 63 8.62 10.76 -0.99
CA THR A 63 9.24 9.48 -0.67
C THR A 63 10.50 9.23 -1.50
N THR A 64 10.49 9.55 -2.80
CA THR A 64 11.61 9.26 -3.72
C THR A 64 12.93 9.89 -3.30
N PRO A 65 13.00 11.19 -2.90
CA PRO A 65 14.24 11.77 -2.41
C PRO A 65 14.79 11.07 -1.15
N LYS A 66 13.90 10.64 -0.24
CA LYS A 66 14.32 9.89 0.95
C LYS A 66 14.84 8.50 0.61
N MET A 67 14.20 7.81 -0.34
CA MET A 67 14.69 6.53 -0.87
C MET A 67 16.08 6.69 -1.47
N ALA A 68 16.31 7.73 -2.29
CA ALA A 68 17.61 8.01 -2.90
C ALA A 68 18.67 8.36 -1.86
N ALA A 69 18.36 9.25 -0.91
CA ALA A 69 19.27 9.59 0.18
C ALA A 69 19.67 8.34 0.99
N THR A 70 18.71 7.49 1.34
CA THR A 70 18.97 6.24 2.07
C THR A 70 19.86 5.29 1.27
N ALA A 71 19.64 5.15 -0.03
CA ALA A 71 20.41 4.25 -0.88
C ALA A 71 21.86 4.69 -1.12
N HIS A 72 22.13 5.99 -1.00
CA HIS A 72 23.47 6.56 -1.21
C HIS A 72 24.20 6.88 0.10
N HIS A 73 23.57 6.64 1.26
CA HIS A 73 24.21 6.92 2.55
C HIS A 73 25.23 5.84 2.91
N GLU A 74 26.48 6.24 3.20
CA GLU A 74 27.59 5.31 3.46
C GLU A 74 27.39 4.42 4.70
N ASN A 75 26.64 4.89 5.69
CA ASN A 75 26.34 4.18 6.94
C ASN A 75 25.05 3.33 6.87
N ILE A 76 24.37 3.26 5.72
CA ILE A 76 23.15 2.48 5.55
C ILE A 76 23.36 1.30 4.59
N THR A 77 23.01 0.11 5.05
CA THR A 77 22.95 -1.08 4.19
C THR A 77 21.50 -1.54 4.06
N ILE A 78 21.02 -1.69 2.83
CA ILE A 78 19.63 -2.06 2.54
C ILE A 78 19.58 -3.52 2.08
N PHE A 79 18.77 -4.31 2.76
CA PHE A 79 18.45 -5.70 2.41
C PHE A 79 16.99 -5.74 1.96
N THR A 80 16.75 -5.75 0.67
CA THR A 80 15.41 -5.85 0.08
C THR A 80 15.07 -7.29 -0.30
N TYR A 81 13.78 -7.59 -0.42
CA TYR A 81 13.24 -8.92 -0.69
C TYR A 81 13.61 -9.93 0.40
N CYS A 82 13.62 -9.45 1.65
CA CYS A 82 14.09 -10.17 2.83
C CYS A 82 12.98 -10.27 3.87
N ASP A 83 12.67 -11.49 4.28
CA ASP A 83 11.71 -11.75 5.36
C ASP A 83 12.45 -11.85 6.70
N LEU A 84 12.00 -11.09 7.70
CA LEU A 84 12.43 -11.26 9.09
C LEU A 84 11.82 -12.55 9.64
N GLN A 85 12.66 -13.52 10.00
CA GLN A 85 12.23 -14.82 10.51
C GLN A 85 12.04 -14.79 12.04
N SER A 86 12.95 -14.11 12.74
CA SER A 86 12.87 -13.92 14.19
C SER A 86 13.68 -12.72 14.64
N LEU A 87 13.31 -12.16 15.78
CA LEU A 87 14.03 -11.09 16.45
C LEU A 87 14.22 -11.50 17.92
N GLN A 88 15.45 -11.76 18.33
CA GLN A 88 15.77 -12.27 19.67
C GLN A 88 16.78 -11.38 20.37
N ARG A 89 16.54 -11.11 21.64
CA ARG A 89 17.48 -10.36 22.47
C ARG A 89 18.46 -11.32 23.13
N ASN A 90 19.76 -11.11 22.92
CA ASN A 90 20.85 -11.87 23.47
C ASN A 90 21.73 -10.94 24.35
N GLY A 91 21.35 -10.79 25.63
CA GLY A 91 22.03 -9.83 26.50
C GLY A 91 21.86 -8.38 26.02
N ASP A 92 22.96 -7.73 25.66
CA ASP A 92 22.98 -6.34 25.21
C ASP A 92 22.82 -6.21 23.68
N THR A 93 22.71 -7.31 22.96
CA THR A 93 22.52 -7.34 21.51
C THR A 93 21.17 -7.92 21.12
N ILE A 94 20.76 -7.64 19.89
CA ILE A 94 19.59 -8.17 19.24
C ILE A 94 20.03 -8.93 17.99
N ALA A 95 19.63 -10.19 17.88
CA ALA A 95 19.86 -11.03 16.72
C ALA A 95 18.60 -11.08 15.85
N ALA A 96 18.65 -10.54 14.66
CA ALA A 96 17.61 -10.63 13.64
C ALA A 96 17.96 -11.73 12.65
N ALA A 97 17.21 -12.83 12.64
CA ALA A 97 17.35 -13.86 11.62
C ALA A 97 16.57 -13.44 10.38
N VAL A 98 17.25 -13.38 9.26
CA VAL A 98 16.73 -12.88 7.99
C VAL A 98 16.87 -13.92 6.91
N ARG A 99 15.82 -14.08 6.08
CA ARG A 99 15.84 -14.89 4.87
C ARG A 99 15.68 -14.00 3.66
N GLN A 100 16.70 -13.93 2.82
CA GLN A 100 16.60 -13.30 1.52
C GLN A 100 15.93 -14.26 0.53
N LYS A 101 14.84 -13.81 -0.06
CA LYS A 101 14.12 -14.56 -1.09
C LYS A 101 14.86 -14.49 -2.43
N PRO A 102 14.86 -15.57 -3.23
CA PRO A 102 15.45 -15.52 -4.54
C PRO A 102 14.66 -14.62 -5.48
N ARG A 103 15.35 -13.66 -6.10
CA ARG A 103 14.77 -12.82 -7.18
C ARG A 103 14.73 -13.56 -8.51
N TYR A 104 15.50 -14.65 -8.61
CA TYR A 104 15.84 -15.38 -9.85
C TYR A 104 16.51 -14.46 -10.87
N VAL A 105 17.17 -13.44 -10.37
CA VAL A 105 17.99 -12.46 -11.07
C VAL A 105 19.18 -12.12 -10.19
N ASP A 106 20.39 -12.27 -10.73
CA ASP A 106 21.65 -11.92 -10.09
C ASP A 106 21.73 -10.39 -9.93
N GLU A 107 21.62 -9.89 -8.68
CA GLU A 107 21.56 -8.46 -8.38
C GLU A 107 22.79 -7.70 -8.89
N PRO A 108 24.03 -8.15 -8.66
CA PRO A 108 25.25 -7.50 -9.17
C PRO A 108 25.32 -7.38 -10.69
N LYS A 109 24.68 -8.30 -11.43
CA LYS A 109 24.68 -8.29 -12.89
C LYS A 109 23.50 -7.49 -13.48
N CYS A 110 22.42 -7.32 -12.74
CA CYS A 110 21.22 -6.68 -13.26
C CYS A 110 21.39 -5.16 -13.36
N ILE A 111 21.27 -4.60 -14.55
CA ILE A 111 21.36 -3.15 -14.81
C ILE A 111 20.01 -2.45 -14.89
N GLY A 112 18.90 -3.13 -14.55
CA GLY A 112 17.54 -2.56 -14.55
C GLY A 112 17.00 -2.16 -15.93
N CYS A 113 17.53 -2.70 -17.03
CA CYS A 113 17.18 -2.31 -18.41
C CYS A 113 15.78 -2.74 -18.86
N ARG A 114 15.09 -3.58 -18.11
CA ARG A 114 13.73 -4.09 -18.35
C ARG A 114 13.53 -4.92 -19.65
N GLN A 115 14.57 -5.27 -20.41
CA GLN A 115 14.40 -6.09 -21.62
C GLN A 115 13.73 -7.42 -21.32
N CYS A 116 14.04 -8.07 -20.18
CA CYS A 116 13.38 -9.29 -19.73
C CYS A 116 11.87 -9.11 -19.52
N GLU A 117 11.45 -7.93 -19.06
CA GLU A 117 10.04 -7.57 -18.87
C GLU A 117 9.31 -7.43 -20.21
N TYR A 118 9.91 -6.73 -21.19
CA TYR A 118 9.31 -6.57 -22.52
C TYR A 118 9.13 -7.91 -23.26
N GLU A 119 10.08 -8.82 -23.13
CA GLU A 119 10.04 -10.11 -23.80
C GLU A 119 9.19 -11.18 -23.09
N CYS A 120 8.82 -10.95 -21.83
CA CYS A 120 8.01 -11.92 -21.08
C CYS A 120 6.59 -12.02 -21.66
N PRO A 121 6.12 -13.23 -22.06
CA PRO A 121 4.77 -13.39 -22.58
C PRO A 121 3.69 -13.46 -21.52
N VAL A 122 4.07 -13.65 -20.25
CA VAL A 122 3.13 -13.88 -19.14
C VAL A 122 2.73 -12.58 -18.49
N TYR A 123 1.42 -12.36 -18.36
CA TYR A 123 0.83 -11.26 -17.60
C TYR A 123 0.18 -11.81 -16.33
N VAL A 124 0.41 -11.13 -15.22
CA VAL A 124 -0.17 -11.43 -13.91
C VAL A 124 -0.79 -10.16 -13.33
N SER A 125 -1.74 -10.30 -12.44
CA SER A 125 -2.32 -9.14 -11.73
C SER A 125 -1.22 -8.35 -11.02
N ASP A 126 -1.27 -7.03 -11.11
CA ASP A 126 -0.32 -6.14 -10.45
C ASP A 126 -0.87 -5.69 -9.08
N PRO A 127 -0.36 -6.23 -7.97
CA PRO A 127 -0.81 -5.84 -6.64
C PRO A 127 -0.44 -4.40 -6.29
N ASP A 128 0.62 -3.83 -6.89
CA ASP A 128 1.04 -2.46 -6.68
C ASP A 128 0.07 -1.44 -7.31
N GLN A 129 -0.74 -1.91 -8.26
CA GLN A 129 -1.82 -1.15 -8.88
C GLN A 129 -3.22 -1.55 -8.33
N GLY A 130 -3.27 -2.20 -7.18
CA GLY A 130 -4.53 -2.63 -6.56
C GLY A 130 -5.27 -3.70 -7.36
N GLY A 131 -4.59 -4.41 -8.27
CA GLY A 131 -5.18 -5.42 -9.15
C GLY A 131 -5.87 -4.86 -10.40
N PHE A 132 -5.86 -3.54 -10.61
CA PHE A 132 -6.50 -2.90 -11.77
C PHE A 132 -5.68 -2.97 -13.07
N SER A 133 -4.42 -3.35 -12.99
CA SER A 133 -3.58 -3.58 -14.16
C SER A 133 -2.85 -4.90 -14.07
N ALA A 134 -2.18 -5.28 -15.14
CA ALA A 134 -1.31 -6.43 -15.18
C ALA A 134 0.16 -6.02 -15.26
N ARG A 135 1.03 -6.79 -14.62
CA ARG A 135 2.49 -6.73 -14.79
C ARG A 135 3.00 -8.02 -15.43
N LYS A 136 4.24 -8.02 -15.86
CA LYS A 136 4.89 -9.24 -16.35
C LYS A 136 5.32 -10.15 -15.19
N ALA A 137 5.38 -11.48 -15.43
CA ALA A 137 5.89 -12.43 -14.44
C ALA A 137 7.38 -12.20 -14.09
N ILE A 138 8.12 -11.44 -14.88
CA ILE A 138 9.42 -10.85 -14.53
C ILE A 138 9.33 -9.35 -14.79
N CYS A 139 9.57 -8.54 -13.79
CA CYS A 139 9.48 -7.07 -13.90
C CYS A 139 10.36 -6.37 -12.86
N VAL A 140 10.69 -5.12 -13.11
CA VAL A 140 11.14 -4.19 -12.06
C VAL A 140 9.87 -3.64 -11.39
N PRO A 141 9.76 -3.66 -10.05
CA PRO A 141 8.49 -3.39 -9.34
C PRO A 141 7.76 -2.11 -9.77
N PHE A 142 8.50 -1.01 -9.88
CA PHE A 142 7.99 0.28 -10.37
C PHE A 142 9.14 1.15 -10.90
N SER A 143 8.82 2.27 -11.55
CA SER A 143 9.80 3.06 -12.32
C SER A 143 10.95 3.63 -11.48
N ASN A 144 10.69 4.01 -10.24
CA ASN A 144 11.67 4.56 -9.29
C ASN A 144 12.01 3.59 -8.16
N ALA A 145 11.91 2.28 -8.41
CA ALA A 145 12.29 1.25 -7.45
C ALA A 145 13.76 1.36 -7.04
N ILE A 146 14.05 1.09 -5.79
CA ILE A 146 15.40 1.00 -5.23
C ILE A 146 15.54 -0.31 -4.43
N PRO A 147 16.39 -1.23 -4.86
CA PRO A 147 17.17 -1.23 -6.09
C PRO A 147 16.33 -1.43 -7.35
N GLN A 148 16.80 -0.91 -8.49
CA GLN A 148 16.18 -1.14 -9.80
C GLN A 148 16.57 -2.50 -10.37
N ILE A 149 16.13 -3.56 -9.74
CA ILE A 149 16.45 -4.93 -10.08
C ILE A 149 15.15 -5.68 -10.41
N ALA A 150 15.18 -6.46 -11.48
CA ALA A 150 14.04 -7.29 -11.83
C ALA A 150 13.82 -8.42 -10.82
N VAL A 151 12.56 -8.77 -10.62
CA VAL A 151 12.13 -9.91 -9.81
C VAL A 151 11.24 -10.79 -10.66
N ARG A 152 11.43 -12.11 -10.56
CA ARG A 152 10.60 -13.08 -11.23
C ARG A 152 9.59 -13.70 -10.26
N ASP A 153 8.37 -13.73 -10.68
CA ASP A 153 7.28 -14.46 -10.06
C ASP A 153 7.32 -15.91 -10.57
N MET A 154 7.90 -16.81 -9.78
CA MET A 154 8.07 -18.20 -10.18
C MET A 154 6.76 -18.99 -10.17
N ASP A 155 5.78 -18.60 -9.37
CA ASP A 155 4.49 -19.28 -9.29
C ASP A 155 3.70 -19.14 -10.59
N ASN A 156 3.91 -18.04 -11.31
CA ASN A 156 3.26 -17.75 -12.58
C ASN A 156 4.18 -17.88 -13.80
N CYS A 157 5.46 -18.15 -13.60
CA CYS A 157 6.43 -18.26 -14.69
C CYS A 157 6.28 -19.58 -15.45
N ILE A 158 6.13 -19.52 -16.77
CA ILE A 158 6.02 -20.72 -17.65
C ILE A 158 7.40 -21.27 -18.10
N LEU A 159 8.50 -20.78 -17.56
CA LEU A 159 9.87 -21.22 -17.83
C LEU A 159 10.27 -21.23 -19.32
N CYS A 160 9.76 -20.28 -20.12
CA CYS A 160 9.96 -20.24 -21.58
C CYS A 160 11.39 -19.79 -22.02
N GLY A 161 12.24 -19.31 -21.11
CA GLY A 161 13.63 -18.91 -21.37
C GLY A 161 13.83 -17.60 -22.14
N LYS A 162 12.78 -16.86 -22.54
CA LYS A 162 12.91 -15.63 -23.33
C LYS A 162 13.68 -14.53 -22.59
N CYS A 163 13.39 -14.33 -21.30
CA CYS A 163 14.05 -13.31 -20.46
C CYS A 163 15.55 -13.57 -20.28
N GLU A 164 15.97 -14.84 -20.21
CA GLU A 164 17.37 -15.24 -20.15
C GLU A 164 18.09 -14.93 -21.47
N LYS A 165 17.48 -15.30 -22.61
CA LYS A 165 18.06 -15.08 -23.94
C LYS A 165 18.24 -13.61 -24.29
N THR A 166 17.33 -12.74 -23.83
CA THR A 166 17.36 -11.30 -24.10
C THR A 166 18.22 -10.50 -23.12
N CYS A 167 18.62 -11.10 -21.99
CA CYS A 167 19.36 -10.40 -20.95
C CYS A 167 20.80 -10.08 -21.39
N PRO A 168 21.19 -8.79 -21.59
CA PRO A 168 22.52 -8.44 -22.08
C PRO A 168 23.64 -8.75 -21.10
N THR A 169 23.32 -8.82 -19.81
CA THR A 169 24.30 -9.08 -18.73
C THR A 169 24.21 -10.50 -18.19
N GLN A 170 23.33 -11.33 -18.76
CA GLN A 170 23.12 -12.71 -18.29
C GLN A 170 22.79 -12.81 -16.79
N ALA A 171 21.99 -11.86 -16.30
CA ALA A 171 21.63 -11.77 -14.89
C ALA A 171 20.52 -12.77 -14.47
N VAL A 172 19.81 -13.38 -15.41
CA VAL A 172 18.71 -14.32 -15.09
C VAL A 172 19.27 -15.62 -14.57
N ASP A 173 18.84 -16.04 -13.38
CA ASP A 173 19.26 -17.28 -12.71
C ASP A 173 18.04 -18.05 -12.19
N TYR A 174 17.71 -19.18 -12.84
CA TYR A 174 16.57 -20.03 -12.48
C TYR A 174 16.81 -20.87 -11.22
N PHE A 175 18.07 -21.02 -10.80
CA PHE A 175 18.49 -21.91 -9.73
C PHE A 175 18.91 -21.15 -8.46
N GLN A 176 18.61 -19.85 -8.40
CA GLN A 176 18.90 -19.05 -7.23
C GLN A 176 18.13 -19.60 -6.02
N GLU A 177 18.84 -19.88 -4.95
CA GLU A 177 18.28 -20.39 -3.70
C GLU A 177 18.13 -19.26 -2.67
N PRO A 178 17.20 -19.37 -1.70
CA PRO A 178 17.11 -18.42 -0.62
C PRO A 178 18.36 -18.44 0.27
N GLU A 179 18.78 -17.28 0.74
CA GLU A 179 19.95 -17.11 1.63
C GLU A 179 19.50 -16.75 3.04
N ASP A 180 19.91 -17.52 4.05
CA ASP A 180 19.65 -17.24 5.45
C ASP A 180 20.90 -16.61 6.09
N PHE A 181 20.73 -15.47 6.77
CA PHE A 181 21.79 -14.79 7.51
C PHE A 181 21.26 -14.17 8.80
N VAL A 182 22.15 -13.71 9.67
CA VAL A 182 21.81 -13.06 10.94
C VAL A 182 22.38 -11.64 10.95
N ILE A 183 21.58 -10.68 11.35
CA ILE A 183 22.02 -9.32 11.67
C ILE A 183 22.09 -9.19 13.17
N GLU A 184 23.27 -8.92 13.71
CA GLU A 184 23.47 -8.56 15.11
C GLU A 184 23.54 -7.03 15.23
N ALA A 185 22.72 -6.46 16.14
CA ALA A 185 22.66 -5.05 16.38
C ALA A 185 22.43 -4.74 17.87
N ARG A 186 22.76 -3.52 18.32
CA ARG A 186 22.46 -3.08 19.70
C ARG A 186 20.99 -2.75 19.88
N THR A 187 20.36 -2.23 18.84
CA THR A 187 18.96 -1.79 18.86
C THR A 187 18.20 -2.26 17.61
N ALA A 188 16.87 -2.36 17.73
CA ALA A 188 15.99 -2.63 16.61
C ALA A 188 14.86 -1.60 16.58
N ILE A 189 14.53 -1.10 15.39
CA ILE A 189 13.38 -0.24 15.14
C ILE A 189 12.38 -1.01 14.28
N LEU A 190 11.17 -1.18 14.79
CA LEU A 190 10.09 -1.83 14.05
C LEU A 190 9.26 -0.78 13.29
N ALA A 191 9.43 -0.74 11.98
CA ALA A 191 8.75 0.15 11.05
C ALA A 191 7.95 -0.64 10.01
N THR A 192 7.31 -1.72 10.44
CA THR A 192 6.65 -2.74 9.61
C THR A 192 5.40 -2.24 8.88
N GLY A 193 4.91 -1.04 9.25
CA GLY A 193 3.77 -0.42 8.60
C GLY A 193 2.43 -0.99 9.07
N PHE A 194 1.47 -1.03 8.17
CA PHE A 194 0.11 -1.48 8.46
C PHE A 194 -0.43 -2.37 7.34
N GLY A 195 -1.33 -3.28 7.71
CA GLY A 195 -2.24 -3.98 6.83
C GLY A 195 -3.63 -3.32 6.85
N THR A 196 -4.51 -3.76 5.99
CA THR A 196 -5.94 -3.47 6.07
C THR A 196 -6.69 -4.68 6.60
N ILE A 197 -7.77 -4.42 7.30
CA ILE A 197 -8.68 -5.46 7.74
C ILE A 197 -9.27 -6.15 6.52
N SER A 198 -9.37 -7.47 6.54
CA SER A 198 -10.21 -8.19 5.59
C SER A 198 -11.67 -8.08 6.03
N ILE A 199 -12.55 -7.69 5.11
CA ILE A 199 -13.99 -7.69 5.37
C ILE A 199 -14.70 -8.84 4.65
N GLN A 200 -13.96 -9.85 4.19
CA GLN A 200 -14.55 -11.04 3.56
C GLN A 200 -15.56 -11.72 4.47
N ASP A 201 -15.39 -11.63 5.80
CA ASP A 201 -16.36 -12.12 6.79
C ASP A 201 -17.59 -11.21 6.93
N LYS A 202 -17.55 -9.99 6.35
CA LYS A 202 -18.65 -9.03 6.27
C LYS A 202 -19.23 -8.99 4.86
N HIS A 203 -19.88 -10.05 4.46
CA HIS A 203 -20.49 -10.19 3.14
C HIS A 203 -21.47 -9.08 2.77
N GLN A 204 -22.03 -8.40 3.77
CA GLN A 204 -22.96 -7.28 3.57
C GLN A 204 -22.32 -6.06 2.90
N TYR A 205 -20.99 -5.95 2.85
CA TYR A 205 -20.30 -4.85 2.16
C TYR A 205 -19.83 -5.19 0.74
N GLY A 206 -20.06 -6.41 0.27
CA GLY A 206 -19.87 -6.79 -1.12
C GLY A 206 -18.43 -6.73 -1.65
N GLU A 207 -17.40 -6.60 -0.76
CA GLU A 207 -16.00 -6.60 -1.18
C GLU A 207 -15.66 -7.88 -1.96
N GLY A 208 -15.08 -7.70 -3.15
CA GLY A 208 -14.72 -8.80 -4.05
C GLY A 208 -15.91 -9.53 -4.71
N LYS A 209 -17.16 -9.09 -4.46
CA LYS A 209 -18.38 -9.65 -5.05
C LYS A 209 -19.08 -8.67 -5.98
N ILE A 210 -19.14 -7.39 -5.60
CA ILE A 210 -19.72 -6.33 -6.41
C ILE A 210 -18.57 -5.60 -7.09
N PRO A 211 -18.48 -5.61 -8.43
CA PRO A 211 -17.32 -5.06 -9.16
C PRO A 211 -16.99 -3.60 -8.82
N ASN A 212 -18.02 -2.78 -8.59
CA ASN A 212 -17.86 -1.35 -8.30
C ASN A 212 -17.78 -1.04 -6.79
N VAL A 213 -17.43 -2.03 -5.96
CA VAL A 213 -17.05 -1.83 -4.57
C VAL A 213 -15.55 -2.04 -4.44
N ILE A 214 -14.82 -0.97 -4.14
CA ILE A 214 -13.35 -0.96 -4.05
C ILE A 214 -12.87 -0.50 -2.68
N THR A 215 -11.61 -0.73 -2.38
CA THR A 215 -10.97 -0.23 -1.15
C THR A 215 -10.40 1.17 -1.35
N ALA A 216 -10.20 1.90 -0.26
CA ALA A 216 -9.55 3.21 -0.31
C ALA A 216 -8.10 3.15 -0.83
N LEU A 217 -7.37 2.04 -0.61
CA LEU A 217 -6.04 1.85 -1.20
C LEU A 217 -6.09 1.65 -2.71
N GLN A 218 -7.13 0.98 -3.22
CA GLN A 218 -7.39 0.89 -4.66
C GLN A 218 -7.73 2.26 -5.26
N MET A 219 -8.55 3.05 -4.56
CA MET A 219 -8.84 4.43 -4.99
C MET A 219 -7.58 5.31 -5.03
N GLU A 220 -6.62 5.12 -4.10
CA GLU A 220 -5.31 5.81 -4.18
C GLU A 220 -4.62 5.56 -5.52
N ARG A 221 -4.72 4.32 -6.04
CA ARG A 221 -4.10 4.00 -7.32
C ARG A 221 -4.83 4.64 -8.51
N LEU A 222 -6.16 4.70 -8.47
CA LEU A 222 -6.95 5.39 -9.50
C LEU A 222 -6.69 6.91 -9.51
N LEU A 223 -6.45 7.51 -8.34
CA LEU A 223 -6.15 8.94 -8.18
C LEU A 223 -4.68 9.29 -8.42
N ALA A 224 -3.77 8.31 -8.42
CA ALA A 224 -2.35 8.58 -8.60
C ALA A 224 -2.01 8.91 -10.06
N PRO A 225 -1.17 9.93 -10.35
CA PRO A 225 -0.75 10.26 -11.71
C PRO A 225 -0.02 9.10 -12.42
N HIS A 226 0.60 8.21 -11.64
CA HIS A 226 1.26 7.00 -12.11
C HIS A 226 0.44 5.73 -11.81
N GLY A 227 -0.87 5.90 -11.68
CA GLY A 227 -1.83 4.82 -11.52
C GLY A 227 -2.11 4.09 -12.84
N PRO A 228 -2.99 3.07 -12.79
CA PRO A 228 -3.20 2.19 -13.94
C PRO A 228 -3.83 2.89 -15.15
N TYR A 229 -4.65 3.93 -14.95
CA TYR A 229 -5.49 4.52 -16.01
C TYR A 229 -5.32 6.03 -16.18
N ASN A 230 -4.58 6.74 -15.31
CA ASN A 230 -4.53 8.20 -15.24
C ASN A 230 -5.92 8.88 -15.09
N ARG A 231 -6.91 8.15 -14.66
CA ARG A 231 -8.29 8.60 -14.41
C ARG A 231 -9.01 7.63 -13.47
N VAL A 232 -10.12 8.08 -12.92
CA VAL A 232 -10.97 7.25 -12.06
C VAL A 232 -12.03 6.58 -12.92
N LEU A 233 -11.98 5.25 -12.99
CA LEU A 233 -12.88 4.42 -13.78
C LEU A 233 -13.56 3.37 -12.92
N ARG A 234 -14.80 3.02 -13.26
CA ARG A 234 -15.53 1.91 -12.66
C ARG A 234 -14.90 0.58 -13.10
N PRO A 235 -14.62 -0.35 -12.16
CA PRO A 235 -14.04 -1.64 -12.52
C PRO A 235 -14.93 -2.51 -13.43
N SER A 236 -16.26 -2.34 -13.39
CA SER A 236 -17.20 -3.16 -14.16
C SER A 236 -17.15 -2.92 -15.67
N ASP A 237 -16.94 -1.68 -16.10
CA ASP A 237 -17.14 -1.27 -17.50
C ASP A 237 -16.12 -0.23 -18.02
N GLY A 238 -15.27 0.30 -17.12
CA GLY A 238 -14.27 1.30 -17.48
C GLY A 238 -14.85 2.69 -17.78
N MET A 239 -16.08 2.99 -17.37
CA MET A 239 -16.67 4.32 -17.46
C MET A 239 -16.28 5.19 -16.27
N GLU A 240 -16.29 6.50 -16.43
CA GLU A 240 -16.15 7.45 -15.32
C GLU A 240 -17.43 7.41 -14.48
N PRO A 241 -17.33 7.38 -13.13
CA PRO A 241 -18.50 7.41 -12.26
C PRO A 241 -19.06 8.83 -12.13
N ASP A 242 -20.38 8.97 -12.21
CA ASP A 242 -21.10 10.22 -11.92
C ASP A 242 -21.44 10.36 -10.43
N SER A 243 -21.39 9.26 -9.66
CA SER A 243 -21.67 9.27 -8.22
C SER A 243 -20.76 8.31 -7.46
N ILE A 244 -20.11 8.81 -6.40
CA ILE A 244 -19.12 8.05 -5.63
C ILE A 244 -19.45 8.14 -4.15
N ALA A 245 -19.52 6.98 -3.46
CA ALA A 245 -19.75 6.93 -2.03
C ALA A 245 -18.54 6.37 -1.26
N TYR A 246 -18.23 6.98 -0.12
CA TYR A 246 -17.28 6.46 0.86
C TYR A 246 -17.99 5.89 2.06
N ILE A 247 -17.66 4.65 2.42
CA ILE A 247 -18.23 4.01 3.62
C ILE A 247 -17.17 4.03 4.72
N GLN A 248 -17.39 4.88 5.73
CA GLN A 248 -16.48 5.00 6.86
C GLN A 248 -16.60 3.84 7.85
N CYS A 249 -15.52 3.58 8.57
CA CYS A 249 -15.45 2.54 9.59
C CYS A 249 -15.79 1.13 9.07
N ALA A 250 -15.52 0.83 7.78
CA ALA A 250 -15.71 -0.49 7.22
C ALA A 250 -14.77 -1.50 7.90
N GLY A 251 -15.29 -2.27 8.85
CA GLY A 251 -14.55 -3.26 9.64
C GLY A 251 -13.66 -2.69 10.75
N SER A 252 -13.63 -1.38 11.02
CA SER A 252 -13.05 -0.80 12.24
C SER A 252 -14.14 -0.30 13.20
N ARG A 253 -13.84 -0.14 14.49
CA ARG A 253 -14.82 0.13 15.56
C ARG A 253 -15.91 -0.95 15.61
N ASP A 254 -15.53 -2.17 15.30
CA ASP A 254 -16.41 -3.31 15.10
C ASP A 254 -15.92 -4.51 15.92
N LYS A 255 -16.64 -4.79 17.01
CA LYS A 255 -16.32 -5.92 17.89
C LYS A 255 -16.48 -7.27 17.20
N SER A 256 -17.40 -7.39 16.23
CA SER A 256 -17.65 -8.65 15.51
C SER A 256 -16.49 -9.04 14.59
N MET A 257 -15.69 -8.04 14.16
CA MET A 257 -14.48 -8.23 13.36
C MET A 257 -13.20 -8.33 14.21
N GLY A 258 -13.29 -8.31 15.54
CA GLY A 258 -12.14 -8.29 16.44
C GLY A 258 -11.44 -6.93 16.51
N VAL A 259 -11.91 -5.91 15.79
CA VAL A 259 -11.29 -4.56 15.72
C VAL A 259 -12.20 -3.54 16.39
N SER A 260 -12.11 -3.44 17.72
CA SER A 260 -12.94 -2.54 18.53
C SER A 260 -12.48 -1.08 18.50
N TYR A 261 -11.27 -0.81 18.04
CA TYR A 261 -10.65 0.51 18.01
C TYR A 261 -10.88 1.26 16.69
N CYS A 262 -10.66 2.59 16.72
CA CYS A 262 -10.63 3.46 15.55
C CYS A 262 -9.23 3.48 14.94
N SER A 263 -9.11 3.29 13.63
CA SER A 263 -7.82 3.38 12.90
C SER A 263 -7.28 4.81 12.78
N ARG A 264 -8.02 5.83 13.23
CA ARG A 264 -7.66 7.26 13.36
C ARG A 264 -7.39 8.02 12.05
N VAL A 265 -7.11 7.34 10.95
CA VAL A 265 -6.69 7.95 9.69
C VAL A 265 -7.76 7.89 8.59
N CYS A 266 -8.76 7.00 8.74
CA CYS A 266 -9.75 6.72 7.69
C CYS A 266 -10.55 7.96 7.27
N CYS A 267 -10.99 8.79 8.22
CA CYS A 267 -11.71 10.02 7.92
C CYS A 267 -10.85 10.97 7.07
N MET A 268 -9.61 11.15 7.44
CA MET A 268 -8.72 12.08 6.76
C MET A 268 -8.35 11.64 5.35
N TYR A 269 -8.07 10.35 5.13
CA TYR A 269 -7.78 9.92 3.76
C TYR A 269 -9.03 9.91 2.87
N ALA A 270 -10.22 9.62 3.41
CA ALA A 270 -11.46 9.72 2.65
C ALA A 270 -11.78 11.17 2.27
N ILE A 271 -11.65 12.12 3.21
CA ILE A 271 -11.78 13.56 2.96
C ILE A 271 -10.81 13.99 1.85
N LYS A 272 -9.52 13.59 1.97
CA LYS A 272 -8.50 13.88 0.96
C LYS A 272 -8.88 13.34 -0.41
N GLN A 273 -9.30 12.08 -0.47
CA GLN A 273 -9.72 11.46 -1.73
C GLN A 273 -10.96 12.13 -2.31
N GLY A 274 -11.95 12.50 -1.48
CA GLY A 274 -13.11 13.28 -1.90
C GLY A 274 -12.73 14.62 -2.53
N MET A 275 -11.82 15.38 -1.92
CA MET A 275 -11.31 16.62 -2.50
C MET A 275 -10.59 16.41 -3.84
N LEU A 276 -9.80 15.34 -3.95
CA LEU A 276 -9.12 15.00 -5.21
C LEU A 276 -10.11 14.59 -6.30
N LEU A 277 -11.16 13.87 -5.94
CA LEU A 277 -12.25 13.49 -6.85
C LEU A 277 -13.03 14.71 -7.33
N SER A 278 -13.37 15.65 -6.45
CA SER A 278 -14.03 16.91 -6.85
C SER A 278 -13.22 17.69 -7.89
N GLY A 279 -11.89 17.60 -7.83
CA GLY A 279 -11.01 18.19 -8.84
C GLY A 279 -10.88 17.38 -10.12
N ALA A 280 -10.89 16.03 -10.03
CA ALA A 280 -10.72 15.13 -11.15
C ALA A 280 -12.03 14.90 -11.94
N LEU A 281 -13.16 14.89 -11.25
CA LEU A 281 -14.52 14.66 -11.76
C LEU A 281 -15.46 15.78 -11.26
N PRO A 282 -15.40 16.99 -11.85
CA PRO A 282 -16.10 18.16 -11.32
C PRO A 282 -17.63 18.08 -11.33
N LEU A 283 -18.19 17.14 -12.09
CA LEU A 283 -19.64 16.94 -12.21
C LEU A 283 -20.14 15.74 -11.40
N ALA A 284 -19.24 14.98 -10.76
CA ALA A 284 -19.62 13.82 -9.99
C ALA A 284 -20.06 14.19 -8.57
N ASP A 285 -21.11 13.54 -8.09
CA ASP A 285 -21.57 13.63 -6.70
C ASP A 285 -20.69 12.74 -5.81
N ILE A 286 -20.14 13.30 -4.73
CA ILE A 286 -19.26 12.61 -3.81
C ILE A 286 -19.86 12.65 -2.42
N ALA A 287 -20.23 11.48 -1.88
CA ALA A 287 -20.82 11.34 -0.56
C ALA A 287 -19.92 10.54 0.40
N ILE A 288 -19.76 11.00 1.63
CA ILE A 288 -19.04 10.29 2.71
C ILE A 288 -20.03 9.92 3.81
N TYR A 289 -20.34 8.61 3.92
CA TYR A 289 -21.21 8.08 4.98
C TYR A 289 -20.39 7.84 6.24
N TYR A 290 -20.77 8.48 7.34
CA TYR A 290 -19.99 8.49 8.58
C TYR A 290 -20.84 8.46 9.85
N MET A 291 -20.27 7.92 10.94
CA MET A 291 -20.87 8.00 12.29
C MET A 291 -20.40 9.27 13.03
N ASP A 292 -19.10 9.52 12.99
CA ASP A 292 -18.43 10.74 13.46
C ASP A 292 -17.15 10.99 12.64
N ILE A 293 -16.75 12.23 12.45
CA ILE A 293 -15.52 12.62 11.76
C ILE A 293 -14.40 12.82 12.78
N ARG A 294 -13.25 12.18 12.53
CA ARG A 294 -12.05 12.22 13.36
C ARG A 294 -10.96 13.06 12.69
N ALA A 295 -11.13 14.39 12.77
CA ALA A 295 -10.21 15.40 12.21
C ALA A 295 -9.46 16.16 13.33
N PHE A 296 -8.65 15.46 14.13
CA PHE A 296 -8.04 15.99 15.35
C PHE A 296 -6.53 16.30 15.22
N GLY A 297 -5.99 16.38 14.01
CA GLY A 297 -4.63 16.86 13.75
C GLY A 297 -4.57 18.37 13.49
N LYS A 298 -3.34 18.93 13.44
CA LYS A 298 -3.13 20.33 13.11
C LYS A 298 -3.61 20.64 11.68
N GLY A 299 -4.55 21.57 11.52
CA GLY A 299 -5.13 21.97 10.24
C GLY A 299 -6.14 20.95 9.67
N TYR A 300 -6.48 19.87 10.40
CA TYR A 300 -7.38 18.84 9.89
C TYR A 300 -8.84 19.28 9.87
N GLU A 301 -9.27 20.09 10.84
CA GLU A 301 -10.61 20.64 10.86
C GLU A 301 -10.84 21.59 9.67
N GLU A 302 -9.88 22.47 9.39
CA GLU A 302 -9.94 23.34 8.21
C GLU A 302 -9.97 22.52 6.92
N PHE A 303 -9.20 21.46 6.87
CA PHE A 303 -9.16 20.55 5.72
C PHE A 303 -10.52 19.87 5.50
N PHE A 304 -11.20 19.47 6.57
CA PHE A 304 -12.56 18.94 6.52
C PHE A 304 -13.58 19.98 6.03
N GLN A 305 -13.53 21.20 6.58
CA GLN A 305 -14.40 22.31 6.16
C GLN A 305 -14.19 22.68 4.68
N ASN A 306 -12.95 22.66 4.21
CA ASN A 306 -12.62 22.89 2.80
C ASN A 306 -13.22 21.81 1.89
N ALA A 307 -13.25 20.55 2.30
CA ALA A 307 -13.89 19.49 1.54
C ALA A 307 -15.40 19.72 1.40
N MET A 308 -16.08 20.14 2.47
CA MET A 308 -17.50 20.51 2.41
C MET A 308 -17.72 21.71 1.46
N ALA A 309 -16.84 22.72 1.52
CA ALA A 309 -16.92 23.88 0.63
C ALA A 309 -16.67 23.53 -0.85
N MET A 310 -15.96 22.44 -1.12
CA MET A 310 -15.75 21.89 -2.47
C MET A 310 -16.92 21.03 -2.97
N GLY A 311 -17.99 20.87 -2.18
CA GLY A 311 -19.18 20.11 -2.57
C GLY A 311 -19.15 18.63 -2.19
N VAL A 312 -18.19 18.18 -1.37
CA VAL A 312 -18.25 16.83 -0.81
C VAL A 312 -19.36 16.75 0.21
N GLU A 313 -20.33 15.88 -0.01
CA GLU A 313 -21.47 15.64 0.88
C GLU A 313 -21.06 14.75 2.06
N PHE A 314 -21.51 15.11 3.25
CA PHE A 314 -21.26 14.32 4.46
C PHE A 314 -22.59 13.82 5.04
N VAL A 315 -22.87 12.52 4.81
CA VAL A 315 -24.13 11.87 5.23
C VAL A 315 -23.93 11.20 6.58
N ARG A 316 -24.55 11.75 7.61
CA ARG A 316 -24.44 11.19 8.95
C ARG A 316 -25.35 9.97 9.11
N GLY A 317 -24.74 8.79 9.17
CA GLY A 317 -25.45 7.52 9.28
C GLY A 317 -24.52 6.34 9.36
N LYS A 318 -25.07 5.16 9.61
CA LYS A 318 -24.32 3.90 9.62
C LYS A 318 -24.81 3.04 8.46
N VAL A 319 -23.89 2.71 7.56
CA VAL A 319 -24.19 1.79 6.45
C VAL A 319 -24.35 0.36 7.00
N ALA A 320 -25.46 -0.27 6.63
CA ALA A 320 -25.81 -1.62 7.02
C ALA A 320 -25.37 -2.64 5.96
N THR A 321 -25.75 -2.41 4.68
CA THR A 321 -25.48 -3.33 3.58
C THR A 321 -25.19 -2.60 2.28
N LEU A 322 -24.47 -3.29 1.39
CA LEU A 322 -24.30 -2.93 -0.02
C LEU A 322 -24.87 -4.04 -0.88
N SER A 323 -25.55 -3.68 -1.96
CA SER A 323 -26.06 -4.62 -2.96
C SER A 323 -25.89 -4.07 -4.37
N GLU A 324 -25.93 -4.96 -5.36
CA GLU A 324 -25.93 -4.54 -6.76
C GLU A 324 -27.19 -3.72 -7.08
N GLY A 325 -27.01 -2.61 -7.76
CA GLY A 325 -28.05 -1.72 -8.23
C GLY A 325 -28.22 -1.78 -9.75
N GLU A 326 -29.01 -0.87 -10.28
CA GLU A 326 -29.24 -0.76 -11.72
C GLU A 326 -27.97 -0.26 -12.45
N ASN A 327 -27.79 -0.66 -13.71
CA ASN A 327 -26.68 -0.25 -14.57
C ASN A 327 -25.26 -0.45 -13.98
N GLY A 328 -25.07 -1.51 -13.19
CA GLY A 328 -23.83 -1.78 -12.50
C GLY A 328 -23.56 -0.87 -11.30
N GLY A 329 -24.53 -0.05 -10.90
CA GLY A 329 -24.44 0.77 -9.69
C GLY A 329 -24.48 -0.07 -8.41
N VAL A 330 -24.26 0.58 -7.28
CA VAL A 330 -24.26 -0.02 -5.93
C VAL A 330 -25.27 0.68 -5.06
N VAL A 331 -26.21 -0.08 -4.50
CA VAL A 331 -27.20 0.41 -3.54
C VAL A 331 -26.60 0.37 -2.14
N VAL A 332 -26.55 1.52 -1.50
CA VAL A 332 -26.10 1.72 -0.11
C VAL A 332 -27.33 1.80 0.78
N GLN A 333 -27.52 0.82 1.66
CA GLN A 333 -28.56 0.88 2.70
C GLN A 333 -27.92 1.36 4.00
N TYR A 334 -28.48 2.39 4.60
CA TYR A 334 -27.95 3.00 5.82
C TYR A 334 -29.06 3.46 6.77
N GLU A 335 -28.69 3.57 8.04
CA GLU A 335 -29.52 4.17 9.07
C GLU A 335 -29.16 5.64 9.16
N SER A 336 -30.05 6.53 8.68
CA SER A 336 -29.86 7.98 8.78
C SER A 336 -30.01 8.43 10.24
N GLN A 337 -29.20 9.38 10.67
CA GLN A 337 -29.34 10.07 11.95
C GLN A 337 -29.96 11.46 11.80
N GLU A 338 -30.34 11.84 10.59
CA GLU A 338 -31.03 13.08 10.25
C GLU A 338 -32.54 12.81 10.12
N ASP A 339 -33.37 13.81 10.29
CA ASP A 339 -34.82 13.79 10.08
C ASP A 339 -35.60 12.68 10.83
N GLY A 340 -35.21 12.39 12.08
CA GLY A 340 -35.94 11.45 12.93
C GLY A 340 -35.49 10.00 12.85
N GLY A 341 -34.46 9.70 12.07
CA GLY A 341 -33.86 8.36 11.92
C GLY A 341 -34.69 7.44 11.04
N GLY A 342 -34.06 6.39 10.52
CA GLY A 342 -34.73 5.35 9.74
C GLY A 342 -33.83 4.70 8.70
N ALA A 343 -34.26 3.55 8.21
CA ALA A 343 -33.58 2.87 7.11
C ALA A 343 -33.82 3.63 5.80
N THR A 344 -32.74 4.02 5.16
CA THR A 344 -32.74 4.76 3.90
C THR A 344 -31.80 4.08 2.91
N GLN A 345 -31.98 4.33 1.62
CA GLN A 345 -31.11 3.81 0.59
C GLN A 345 -30.77 4.88 -0.44
N ALA A 346 -29.57 4.80 -0.98
CA ALA A 346 -29.09 5.61 -2.09
C ALA A 346 -28.33 4.71 -3.07
N GLN A 347 -28.29 5.09 -4.36
CA GLN A 347 -27.53 4.38 -5.37
C GLN A 347 -26.36 5.24 -5.81
N HIS A 348 -25.19 4.60 -5.96
CA HIS A 348 -23.96 5.22 -6.44
C HIS A 348 -23.31 4.35 -7.51
N ASP A 349 -22.50 4.96 -8.40
CA ASP A 349 -21.80 4.25 -9.45
C ASP A 349 -20.57 3.50 -8.94
N LEU A 350 -19.92 4.07 -7.92
CA LEU A 350 -18.70 3.52 -7.30
C LEU A 350 -18.76 3.68 -5.79
N VAL A 351 -18.46 2.62 -5.07
CA VAL A 351 -18.40 2.65 -3.60
C VAL A 351 -16.98 2.33 -3.12
N VAL A 352 -16.48 3.15 -2.21
CA VAL A 352 -15.14 3.04 -1.64
C VAL A 352 -15.24 2.68 -0.16
N LEU A 353 -14.65 1.55 0.22
CA LEU A 353 -14.61 1.10 1.59
C LEU A 353 -13.40 1.69 2.33
N SER A 354 -13.67 2.49 3.34
CA SER A 354 -12.66 3.00 4.26
C SER A 354 -12.31 1.95 5.30
N LEU A 355 -11.46 0.98 4.88
CA LEU A 355 -11.07 -0.16 5.70
C LEU A 355 -10.26 0.27 6.93
N GLY A 356 -10.48 -0.44 8.01
CA GLY A 356 -9.68 -0.31 9.22
C GLY A 356 -8.23 -0.73 9.01
N LEU A 357 -7.31 -0.10 9.73
CA LEU A 357 -5.89 -0.43 9.71
C LEU A 357 -5.53 -1.32 10.89
N VAL A 358 -4.69 -2.30 10.62
CA VAL A 358 -4.10 -3.21 11.61
C VAL A 358 -2.58 -3.22 11.43
N PRO A 359 -1.81 -3.52 12.49
CA PRO A 359 -0.37 -3.73 12.33
C PRO A 359 -0.10 -4.84 11.29
N ASP A 360 0.90 -4.64 10.44
CA ASP A 360 1.28 -5.65 9.43
C ASP A 360 2.10 -6.79 10.04
N TRP A 361 2.62 -6.57 11.23
CA TRP A 361 3.37 -7.55 12.04
C TRP A 361 3.07 -7.36 13.52
N SER A 362 2.95 -8.48 14.26
CA SER A 362 2.79 -8.51 15.70
C SER A 362 3.90 -9.36 16.31
N PRO A 363 4.49 -8.95 17.46
CA PRO A 363 5.50 -9.75 18.15
C PRO A 363 4.97 -11.05 18.74
N GLU A 364 3.67 -11.29 18.72
CA GLU A 364 3.01 -12.49 19.20
C GLU A 364 2.73 -13.52 18.09
N GLY A 365 3.20 -13.27 16.87
CA GLY A 365 3.03 -14.13 15.68
C GLY A 365 4.18 -15.07 15.47
#